data_47d0a63498a49e6319cfd5e244859c76
#
_entry.id   47d0a63498a49e6319cfd5e244859c76
#
_cell.length_a   1.000
_cell.length_b   1.000
_cell.length_c   1.000
_cell.angle_alpha   90.00
_cell.angle_beta   90.00
_cell.angle_gamma   90.00
#
_symmetry.space_group_name_H-M   'P 1'
#
loop_
_entity.id
_entity.type
_entity.pdbx_description
1 polymer ?
#
loop_
_entity_poly.entity_id
_entity_poly.type
_entity_poly.pdbx_seq_one_letter_code
_entity_poly.pdbx_strand_id
1 'polypeptide(L)'
;MTRLLRSALLGTLVATASVASLSTLGAQQALPRTWQEENDFKAGPTPFEPLMKFWYELDRGSELVSIRPLTRTLLGREFTLVTISKDPISSPQDAIRSGKTILLIANAVHGNETAGKEASQLIAREIVHGDLRPMLDSVVVLFIPLINPDGGEVRRRTNEEGFDMNRDYLKLESQEIHALVTQVLNEWTPDIHIDTHHGGSAPYTLTWQGTLNPAVDRQLREYPYANIFPRIRSALQAEGYDGFDYSGAQTRDGVRGWGSTSVEPRKHHVYTGMVNSVGILFETPSSSHRVRNGRVESIPQPERYRHQVRGQEIGMRAVLRHAYEKRTEIRALTTASRLRTIRAGANPTAADAVVVDHTLVSRGTEPVWMPNPPAAGAPPRQPGTPPPEMTYTLQNVPVWLKYDVTRTIPRARGYVIPASIAKVVPLLLEHGIRVHRFTEPATMELEVYDALGLTRDEYFQGHYLQSVTGVEKKTETVQVPAGWYYIS
;
A
#
# COMPACT_ATOMS: atom_id res chain seq x y z
N MET A 1 -83.48 -23.10 68.90
CA MET A 1 -82.63 -22.05 68.40
C MET A 1 -81.38 -22.70 67.81
N THR A 2 -81.43 -23.10 66.59
CA THR A 2 -80.49 -24.00 65.96
C THR A 2 -79.86 -23.27 64.74
N ARG A 3 -78.58 -23.23 64.70
CA ARG A 3 -77.86 -22.74 63.57
C ARG A 3 -77.12 -23.89 62.88
N LEU A 4 -77.46 -24.10 61.61
CA LEU A 4 -76.82 -25.05 60.73
C LEU A 4 -75.50 -24.49 60.18
N LEU A 5 -74.47 -25.28 60.22
CA LEU A 5 -73.21 -25.10 59.53
C LEU A 5 -73.32 -25.63 58.11
N ARG A 6 -72.89 -24.84 57.12
CA ARG A 6 -72.63 -25.29 55.78
C ARG A 6 -71.15 -25.20 55.55
N SER A 7 -70.49 -26.32 55.31
CA SER A 7 -69.11 -26.45 54.85
C SER A 7 -69.02 -26.13 53.33
N ALA A 8 -68.16 -25.24 52.98
CA ALA A 8 -67.76 -25.00 51.62
C ALA A 8 -66.41 -25.62 51.34
N LEU A 9 -66.37 -26.58 50.39
CA LEU A 9 -65.11 -27.09 49.84
C LEU A 9 -64.50 -26.04 48.85
N LEU A 10 -63.27 -25.58 49.12
CA LEU A 10 -62.47 -24.86 48.17
C LEU A 10 -61.66 -25.87 47.39
N GLY A 11 -61.93 -26.02 46.09
CA GLY A 11 -61.08 -26.75 45.14
C GLY A 11 -59.97 -25.85 44.68
N THR A 12 -58.71 -26.19 44.93
CA THR A 12 -57.53 -25.51 44.50
C THR A 12 -57.20 -26.02 43.10
N LEU A 13 -57.41 -25.19 42.04
CA LEU A 13 -56.90 -25.41 40.71
C LEU A 13 -55.39 -25.02 40.68
N VAL A 14 -54.50 -25.99 40.56
CA VAL A 14 -53.09 -25.75 40.24
C VAL A 14 -52.97 -25.60 38.72
N ALA A 15 -52.82 -24.37 38.27
CA ALA A 15 -52.44 -24.07 36.88
C ALA A 15 -50.92 -24.23 36.70
N THR A 16 -50.52 -25.32 36.07
CA THR A 16 -49.13 -25.50 35.60
C THR A 16 -48.88 -24.62 34.39
N ALA A 17 -48.26 -23.47 34.59
CA ALA A 17 -47.73 -22.65 33.51
C ALA A 17 -46.50 -23.31 32.94
N SER A 18 -46.61 -23.96 31.79
CA SER A 18 -45.47 -24.41 30.98
C SER A 18 -44.78 -23.17 30.37
N VAL A 19 -43.65 -22.78 30.97
CA VAL A 19 -42.75 -21.79 30.36
C VAL A 19 -42.07 -22.47 29.16
N ALA A 20 -42.61 -22.25 27.99
CA ALA A 20 -41.94 -22.59 26.75
C ALA A 20 -40.72 -21.65 26.61
N SER A 21 -39.53 -22.15 26.93
CA SER A 21 -38.25 -21.49 26.58
C SER A 21 -38.18 -21.39 25.07
N LEU A 22 -38.54 -20.26 24.49
CA LEU A 22 -38.18 -19.88 23.15
C LEU A 22 -36.67 -19.74 23.11
N SER A 23 -35.99 -20.84 22.82
CA SER A 23 -34.61 -20.79 22.29
C SER A 23 -34.67 -20.01 21.00
N THR A 24 -34.34 -18.73 21.03
CA THR A 24 -33.99 -17.98 19.84
C THR A 24 -32.74 -18.65 19.27
N LEU A 25 -32.94 -19.61 18.38
CA LEU A 25 -31.94 -20.00 17.42
C LEU A 25 -31.59 -18.71 16.69
N GLY A 26 -30.53 -18.04 17.12
CA GLY A 26 -29.97 -16.94 16.35
C GLY A 26 -29.70 -17.49 14.95
N ALA A 27 -30.43 -17.01 13.97
CA ALA A 27 -30.16 -17.35 12.60
C ALA A 27 -28.68 -17.02 12.37
N GLN A 28 -27.86 -18.05 12.13
CA GLN A 28 -26.46 -17.86 11.83
C GLN A 28 -26.42 -16.98 10.60
N GLN A 29 -26.04 -15.71 10.78
CA GLN A 29 -26.03 -14.73 9.72
C GLN A 29 -25.13 -15.27 8.62
N ALA A 30 -25.66 -15.40 7.41
CA ALA A 30 -24.89 -15.89 6.28
C ALA A 30 -23.67 -14.96 6.07
N LEU A 31 -22.50 -15.54 5.84
CA LEU A 31 -21.30 -14.77 5.60
C LEU A 31 -21.48 -13.90 4.36
N PRO A 32 -21.00 -12.64 4.37
CA PRO A 32 -21.10 -11.78 3.20
C PRO A 32 -20.38 -12.41 2.01
N ARG A 33 -21.06 -12.48 0.88
CA ARG A 33 -20.52 -12.99 -0.39
C ARG A 33 -19.95 -11.83 -1.20
N THR A 34 -18.85 -12.09 -1.88
CA THR A 34 -18.29 -11.10 -2.81
C THR A 34 -19.04 -11.12 -4.13
N TRP A 35 -19.00 -10.00 -4.86
CA TRP A 35 -19.52 -9.92 -6.23
C TRP A 35 -18.95 -11.01 -7.14
N GLN A 36 -17.68 -11.34 -6.98
CA GLN A 36 -17.00 -12.35 -7.78
C GLN A 36 -17.53 -13.77 -7.50
N GLU A 37 -17.89 -14.07 -6.26
CA GLU A 37 -18.52 -15.35 -5.89
C GLU A 37 -19.97 -15.45 -6.39
N GLU A 38 -20.68 -14.33 -6.44
CA GLU A 38 -22.05 -14.29 -6.95
C GLU A 38 -22.11 -14.41 -8.48
N ASN A 39 -21.07 -13.95 -9.18
CA ASN A 39 -21.02 -13.86 -10.64
C ASN A 39 -19.98 -14.79 -11.29
N ASP A 40 -19.36 -15.69 -10.52
CA ASP A 40 -18.35 -16.66 -11.02
C ASP A 40 -17.25 -15.98 -11.88
N PHE A 41 -16.82 -14.77 -11.48
CA PHE A 41 -15.83 -13.94 -12.22
C PHE A 41 -16.23 -13.55 -13.66
N LYS A 42 -17.51 -13.70 -14.03
CA LYS A 42 -17.97 -13.45 -15.40
C LYS A 42 -18.48 -12.03 -15.63
N ALA A 43 -18.89 -11.33 -14.57
CA ALA A 43 -19.42 -9.97 -14.66
C ALA A 43 -18.37 -8.86 -14.68
N GLY A 44 -17.07 -9.24 -14.67
CA GLY A 44 -15.96 -8.31 -14.59
C GLY A 44 -15.66 -7.85 -13.16
N PRO A 45 -14.79 -6.85 -12.98
CA PRO A 45 -14.43 -6.32 -11.67
C PRO A 45 -15.64 -5.81 -10.90
N THR A 46 -15.60 -5.97 -9.57
CA THR A 46 -16.67 -5.52 -8.66
C THR A 46 -16.90 -4.00 -8.80
N PRO A 47 -18.12 -3.55 -9.13
CA PRO A 47 -18.48 -2.13 -9.10
C PRO A 47 -18.38 -1.54 -7.68
N PHE A 48 -18.40 -0.20 -7.56
CA PHE A 48 -18.26 0.48 -6.28
C PHE A 48 -19.33 0.09 -5.24
N GLU A 49 -20.61 0.12 -5.63
CA GLU A 49 -21.71 -0.16 -4.70
C GLU A 49 -21.70 -1.61 -4.16
N PRO A 50 -21.55 -2.69 -4.96
CA PRO A 50 -21.38 -4.04 -4.44
C PRO A 50 -20.12 -4.20 -3.58
N LEU A 51 -19.02 -3.51 -3.91
CA LEU A 51 -17.81 -3.52 -3.09
C LEU A 51 -18.10 -2.98 -1.70
N MET A 52 -18.70 -1.79 -1.60
CA MET A 52 -18.99 -1.16 -0.32
C MET A 52 -20.07 -1.92 0.46
N LYS A 53 -21.08 -2.49 -0.23
CA LYS A 53 -22.07 -3.38 0.39
C LYS A 53 -21.39 -4.53 1.15
N PHE A 54 -20.41 -5.21 0.53
CA PHE A 54 -19.66 -6.29 1.19
C PHE A 54 -18.98 -5.80 2.49
N TRP A 55 -18.28 -4.67 2.43
CA TRP A 55 -17.57 -4.12 3.59
C TRP A 55 -18.54 -3.73 4.72
N TYR A 56 -19.65 -3.07 4.39
CA TYR A 56 -20.67 -2.72 5.39
C TYR A 56 -21.41 -3.94 5.95
N GLU A 57 -21.59 -5.00 5.18
CA GLU A 57 -22.14 -6.26 5.68
C GLU A 57 -21.17 -6.94 6.65
N LEU A 58 -19.87 -6.90 6.36
CA LEU A 58 -18.83 -7.44 7.23
C LEU A 58 -18.76 -6.66 8.56
N ASP A 59 -18.85 -5.32 8.52
CA ASP A 59 -18.91 -4.43 9.67
C ASP A 59 -20.14 -4.70 10.55
N ARG A 60 -21.33 -4.74 9.95
CA ARG A 60 -22.57 -5.05 10.68
C ARG A 60 -22.59 -6.45 11.29
N GLY A 61 -21.85 -7.37 10.71
CA GLY A 61 -21.79 -8.77 11.13
C GLY A 61 -20.76 -9.08 12.20
N SER A 62 -19.90 -8.13 12.58
CA SER A 62 -18.79 -8.40 13.51
C SER A 62 -18.27 -7.16 14.20
N GLU A 63 -18.15 -7.25 15.54
CA GLU A 63 -17.51 -6.19 16.36
C GLU A 63 -15.99 -6.06 16.12
N LEU A 64 -15.38 -6.96 15.35
CA LEU A 64 -13.96 -6.90 14.99
C LEU A 64 -13.68 -5.85 13.92
N VAL A 65 -14.71 -5.40 13.19
CA VAL A 65 -14.61 -4.52 12.02
C VAL A 65 -15.16 -3.15 12.39
N SER A 66 -14.54 -2.11 11.89
CA SER A 66 -15.08 -0.76 11.89
C SER A 66 -14.75 -0.04 10.60
N ILE A 67 -15.69 0.75 10.10
CA ILE A 67 -15.54 1.54 8.88
C ILE A 67 -15.61 3.02 9.22
N ARG A 68 -14.61 3.77 8.78
CA ARG A 68 -14.56 5.23 8.94
C ARG A 68 -14.44 5.89 7.56
N PRO A 69 -15.40 6.72 7.15
CA PRO A 69 -15.22 7.60 6.01
C PRO A 69 -14.06 8.57 6.27
N LEU A 70 -13.17 8.74 5.29
CA LEU A 70 -12.05 9.67 5.33
C LEU A 70 -12.38 10.96 4.56
N THR A 71 -12.89 10.80 3.35
CA THR A 71 -13.32 11.90 2.48
C THR A 71 -14.32 11.38 1.44
N ARG A 72 -14.72 12.25 0.52
CA ARG A 72 -15.47 11.88 -0.69
C ARG A 72 -14.65 12.25 -1.91
N THR A 73 -14.79 11.45 -2.97
CA THR A 73 -14.19 11.74 -4.27
C THR A 73 -14.90 12.90 -4.97
N LEU A 74 -14.35 13.39 -6.06
CA LEU A 74 -14.96 14.45 -6.87
C LEU A 74 -16.41 14.11 -7.31
N LEU A 75 -16.70 12.85 -7.62
CA LEU A 75 -18.05 12.38 -7.96
C LEU A 75 -18.89 11.96 -6.73
N GLY A 76 -18.43 12.27 -5.52
CA GLY A 76 -19.18 12.08 -4.27
C GLY A 76 -19.13 10.67 -3.69
N ARG A 77 -18.35 9.73 -4.25
CA ARG A 77 -18.16 8.38 -3.69
C ARG A 77 -17.38 8.43 -2.39
N GLU A 78 -17.71 7.57 -1.45
CA GLU A 78 -17.00 7.51 -0.18
C GLU A 78 -15.62 6.89 -0.35
N PHE A 79 -14.62 7.56 0.26
CA PHE A 79 -13.27 7.04 0.46
C PHE A 79 -13.12 6.64 1.91
N THR A 80 -12.90 5.37 2.21
CA THR A 80 -13.05 4.81 3.55
C THR A 80 -11.81 4.07 4.03
N LEU A 81 -11.60 4.10 5.35
CA LEU A 81 -10.70 3.22 6.08
C LEU A 81 -11.52 2.12 6.76
N VAL A 82 -11.16 0.87 6.54
CA VAL A 82 -11.66 -0.28 7.29
C VAL A 82 -10.58 -0.74 8.26
N THR A 83 -10.94 -0.87 9.53
CA THR A 83 -10.06 -1.41 10.58
C THR A 83 -10.58 -2.76 11.02
N ILE A 84 -9.71 -3.77 11.07
CA ILE A 84 -10.05 -5.09 11.62
C ILE A 84 -9.07 -5.38 12.77
N SER A 85 -9.61 -5.56 13.97
CA SER A 85 -8.84 -5.83 15.18
C SER A 85 -9.65 -6.64 16.19
N LYS A 86 -8.97 -7.45 17.00
CA LYS A 86 -9.57 -8.16 18.12
C LYS A 86 -9.87 -7.23 19.30
N ASP A 87 -9.01 -6.24 19.52
CA ASP A 87 -9.20 -5.26 20.57
C ASP A 87 -10.04 -4.08 20.05
N PRO A 88 -10.78 -3.39 20.91
CA PRO A 88 -11.49 -2.19 20.50
C PRO A 88 -10.48 -1.09 20.16
N ILE A 89 -10.16 -0.95 18.88
CA ILE A 89 -9.31 0.09 18.32
C ILE A 89 -10.20 1.21 17.82
N SER A 90 -10.39 2.24 18.63
CA SER A 90 -11.20 3.41 18.29
C SER A 90 -10.38 4.57 17.72
N SER A 91 -9.05 4.50 17.87
CA SER A 91 -8.14 5.56 17.42
C SER A 91 -6.79 5.01 16.96
N PRO A 92 -6.04 5.78 16.17
CA PRO A 92 -4.66 5.46 15.81
C PRO A 92 -3.78 5.22 17.04
N GLN A 93 -3.98 5.99 18.10
CA GLN A 93 -3.24 5.88 19.36
C GLN A 93 -3.51 4.55 20.07
N ASP A 94 -4.71 4.01 19.98
CA ASP A 94 -5.04 2.69 20.55
C ASP A 94 -4.29 1.59 19.78
N ALA A 95 -4.25 1.68 18.46
CA ALA A 95 -3.49 0.75 17.62
C ALA A 95 -1.99 0.78 17.96
N ILE A 96 -1.40 1.97 18.09
CA ILE A 96 0.00 2.13 18.46
C ILE A 96 0.30 1.56 19.86
N ARG A 97 -0.56 1.87 20.84
CA ARG A 97 -0.44 1.38 22.22
C ARG A 97 -0.64 -0.12 22.37
N SER A 98 -1.38 -0.75 21.48
CA SER A 98 -1.61 -2.20 21.52
C SER A 98 -0.32 -3.01 21.37
N GLY A 99 0.74 -2.42 20.82
CA GLY A 99 2.01 -3.08 20.52
C GLY A 99 1.91 -4.13 19.42
N LYS A 100 0.76 -4.22 18.73
CA LYS A 100 0.55 -5.09 17.56
C LYS A 100 1.20 -4.47 16.32
N THR A 101 1.57 -5.30 15.36
CA THR A 101 1.96 -4.82 14.03
C THR A 101 0.76 -4.19 13.34
N ILE A 102 0.91 -3.01 12.78
CA ILE A 102 -0.12 -2.36 11.98
C ILE A 102 0.18 -2.62 10.51
N LEU A 103 -0.68 -3.41 9.85
CA LEU A 103 -0.59 -3.75 8.43
C LEU A 103 -1.66 -2.98 7.66
N LEU A 104 -1.26 -2.16 6.69
CA LEU A 104 -2.16 -1.51 5.75
C LEU A 104 -2.14 -2.23 4.40
N ILE A 105 -3.32 -2.54 3.88
CA ILE A 105 -3.54 -3.05 2.53
C ILE A 105 -4.35 -2.00 1.76
N ALA A 106 -3.74 -1.39 0.75
CA ALA A 106 -4.33 -0.32 -0.02
C ALA A 106 -4.50 -0.75 -1.48
N ASN A 107 -5.72 -0.60 -2.02
CA ASN A 107 -6.10 -1.23 -3.27
C ASN A 107 -6.41 -0.24 -4.37
N ALA A 108 -5.95 -0.58 -5.59
CA ALA A 108 -6.37 0.04 -6.83
C ALA A 108 -6.27 1.58 -6.83
N VAL A 109 -5.07 2.11 -6.57
CA VAL A 109 -4.75 3.52 -6.83
C VAL A 109 -4.93 3.84 -8.31
N HIS A 110 -4.70 2.88 -9.18
CA HIS A 110 -5.14 2.91 -10.57
C HIS A 110 -6.50 2.19 -10.68
N GLY A 111 -7.55 2.89 -11.09
CA GLY A 111 -8.91 2.37 -11.05
C GLY A 111 -9.17 1.15 -11.95
N ASN A 112 -8.33 0.92 -12.96
CA ASN A 112 -8.37 -0.27 -13.83
C ASN A 112 -7.61 -1.49 -13.29
N GLU A 113 -6.93 -1.38 -12.13
CA GLU A 113 -6.07 -2.42 -11.55
C GLU A 113 -6.76 -3.04 -10.32
N THR A 114 -7.66 -3.97 -10.53
CA THR A 114 -8.73 -4.31 -9.60
C THR A 114 -8.56 -5.60 -8.80
N ALA A 115 -7.57 -6.47 -9.12
CA ALA A 115 -7.46 -7.79 -8.47
C ALA A 115 -7.19 -7.70 -6.95
N GLY A 116 -6.46 -6.67 -6.50
CA GLY A 116 -6.17 -6.46 -5.08
C GLY A 116 -7.43 -6.21 -4.26
N LYS A 117 -8.36 -5.39 -4.75
CA LYS A 117 -9.62 -5.12 -4.03
C LYS A 117 -10.52 -6.34 -3.92
N GLU A 118 -10.50 -7.24 -4.91
CA GLU A 118 -11.22 -8.51 -4.85
C GLU A 118 -10.59 -9.46 -3.82
N ALA A 119 -9.26 -9.60 -3.86
CA ALA A 119 -8.52 -10.42 -2.90
C ALA A 119 -8.69 -9.92 -1.46
N SER A 120 -8.72 -8.60 -1.24
CA SER A 120 -8.90 -8.00 0.07
C SER A 120 -10.23 -8.36 0.72
N GLN A 121 -11.31 -8.49 -0.05
CA GLN A 121 -12.61 -8.93 0.47
C GLN A 121 -12.52 -10.38 1.03
N LEU A 122 -11.85 -11.27 0.28
CA LEU A 122 -11.65 -12.66 0.70
C LEU A 122 -10.80 -12.73 1.97
N ILE A 123 -9.67 -12.02 2.00
CA ILE A 123 -8.77 -11.96 3.16
C ILE A 123 -9.48 -11.37 4.38
N ALA A 124 -10.22 -10.27 4.23
CA ALA A 124 -10.96 -9.65 5.33
C ALA A 124 -12.00 -10.61 5.93
N ARG A 125 -12.78 -11.30 5.09
CA ARG A 125 -13.74 -12.30 5.57
C ARG A 125 -13.08 -13.45 6.32
N GLU A 126 -11.92 -13.93 5.85
CA GLU A 126 -11.18 -14.97 6.55
C GLU A 126 -10.53 -14.49 7.85
N ILE A 127 -10.13 -13.24 7.94
CA ILE A 127 -9.67 -12.63 9.20
C ILE A 127 -10.83 -12.55 10.20
N VAL A 128 -12.02 -12.24 9.75
CA VAL A 128 -13.17 -12.07 10.66
C VAL A 128 -13.82 -13.41 11.04
N HIS A 129 -13.99 -14.32 10.09
CA HIS A 129 -14.79 -15.53 10.26
C HIS A 129 -14.05 -16.84 9.98
N GLY A 130 -12.81 -16.80 9.47
CA GLY A 130 -12.06 -17.98 9.02
C GLY A 130 -10.78 -18.24 9.80
N ASP A 131 -9.88 -18.95 9.15
CA ASP A 131 -8.62 -19.47 9.70
C ASP A 131 -7.55 -18.38 9.92
N LEU A 132 -7.73 -17.17 9.39
CA LEU A 132 -6.85 -16.04 9.65
C LEU A 132 -7.21 -15.24 10.91
N ARG A 133 -8.32 -15.57 11.59
CA ARG A 133 -8.75 -14.86 12.81
C ARG A 133 -7.70 -14.82 13.93
N PRO A 134 -6.91 -15.89 14.19
CA PRO A 134 -5.85 -15.84 15.20
C PRO A 134 -4.76 -14.79 14.92
N MET A 135 -4.62 -14.32 13.68
CA MET A 135 -3.64 -13.27 13.34
C MET A 135 -3.91 -11.98 14.08
N LEU A 136 -5.17 -11.70 14.44
CA LEU A 136 -5.58 -10.51 15.19
C LEU A 136 -5.02 -10.47 16.64
N ASP A 137 -4.44 -11.54 17.13
CA ASP A 137 -3.72 -11.53 18.43
C ASP A 137 -2.42 -10.68 18.35
N SER A 138 -1.87 -10.49 17.17
CA SER A 138 -0.60 -9.78 16.95
C SER A 138 -0.64 -8.68 15.88
N VAL A 139 -1.75 -8.58 15.14
CA VAL A 139 -1.86 -7.64 14.01
C VAL A 139 -3.15 -6.84 14.09
N VAL A 140 -3.06 -5.54 13.86
CA VAL A 140 -4.18 -4.67 13.47
C VAL A 140 -4.13 -4.54 11.95
N VAL A 141 -5.21 -4.88 11.27
CA VAL A 141 -5.26 -4.82 9.81
C VAL A 141 -6.11 -3.64 9.36
N LEU A 142 -5.53 -2.80 8.52
CA LEU A 142 -6.17 -1.64 7.90
C LEU A 142 -6.37 -1.94 6.43
N PHE A 143 -7.55 -1.62 5.89
CA PHE A 143 -7.81 -1.69 4.46
C PHE A 143 -8.28 -0.33 3.94
N ILE A 144 -7.73 0.07 2.80
CA ILE A 144 -8.39 1.01 1.89
C ILE A 144 -9.02 0.15 0.79
N PRO A 145 -10.35 -0.04 0.80
CA PRO A 145 -11.04 -0.89 -0.16
C PRO A 145 -10.77 -0.54 -1.61
N LEU A 146 -10.68 0.75 -1.91
CA LEU A 146 -10.48 1.29 -3.24
C LEU A 146 -9.94 2.72 -3.14
N ILE A 147 -8.69 2.95 -3.56
CA ILE A 147 -8.09 4.29 -3.52
C ILE A 147 -8.69 5.21 -4.60
N ASN A 148 -9.04 4.65 -5.75
CA ASN A 148 -9.60 5.39 -6.88
C ASN A 148 -11.04 4.96 -7.18
N PRO A 149 -12.04 5.39 -6.39
CA PRO A 149 -13.44 4.99 -6.61
C PRO A 149 -13.99 5.46 -7.96
N ASP A 150 -13.69 6.68 -8.39
CA ASP A 150 -14.21 7.25 -9.62
C ASP A 150 -13.60 6.59 -10.85
N GLY A 151 -12.27 6.46 -10.90
CA GLY A 151 -11.60 5.72 -11.97
C GLY A 151 -11.94 4.23 -11.98
N GLY A 152 -12.14 3.63 -10.80
CA GLY A 152 -12.50 2.22 -10.64
C GLY A 152 -13.83 1.87 -11.28
N GLU A 153 -14.82 2.75 -11.17
CA GLU A 153 -16.14 2.56 -11.74
C GLU A 153 -16.11 2.52 -13.28
N VAL A 154 -15.29 3.35 -13.89
CA VAL A 154 -15.15 3.43 -15.36
C VAL A 154 -13.90 2.71 -15.88
N ARG A 155 -13.20 1.95 -15.03
CA ARG A 155 -11.97 1.21 -15.36
C ARG A 155 -10.88 2.10 -15.99
N ARG A 156 -10.73 3.30 -15.46
CA ARG A 156 -9.72 4.27 -15.87
C ARG A 156 -8.57 4.27 -14.87
N ARG A 157 -7.33 4.40 -15.37
CA ARG A 157 -6.13 4.46 -14.55
C ARG A 157 -6.13 5.67 -13.61
N THR A 158 -6.43 6.84 -14.18
CA THR A 158 -6.44 8.13 -13.46
C THR A 158 -7.74 8.34 -12.66
N ASN A 159 -7.72 9.26 -11.71
CA ASN A 159 -8.92 9.74 -11.05
C ASN A 159 -9.79 10.61 -12.00
N GLU A 160 -10.88 11.21 -11.51
CA GLU A 160 -11.77 12.03 -12.33
C GLU A 160 -11.10 13.32 -12.83
N GLU A 161 -10.15 13.86 -12.10
CA GLU A 161 -9.36 15.03 -12.49
C GLU A 161 -8.26 14.72 -13.52
N GLY A 162 -8.07 13.44 -13.87
CA GLY A 162 -7.05 13.00 -14.82
C GLY A 162 -5.68 12.74 -14.20
N PHE A 163 -5.54 12.76 -12.87
CA PHE A 163 -4.27 12.48 -12.20
C PHE A 163 -3.98 10.99 -12.09
N ASP A 164 -2.75 10.59 -12.36
CA ASP A 164 -2.19 9.34 -11.86
C ASP A 164 -1.87 9.52 -10.36
N MET A 165 -2.77 9.10 -9.51
CA MET A 165 -2.64 9.29 -8.07
C MET A 165 -1.42 8.58 -7.47
N ASN A 166 -0.84 7.56 -8.16
CA ASN A 166 0.46 6.99 -7.76
C ASN A 166 1.65 7.85 -8.19
N ARG A 167 1.43 9.14 -8.45
CA ARG A 167 2.44 10.20 -8.65
C ARG A 167 2.20 11.39 -7.72
N ASP A 168 1.23 11.28 -6.81
CA ASP A 168 0.73 12.41 -6.02
C ASP A 168 1.15 12.42 -4.55
N TYR A 169 1.84 11.36 -4.07
CA TYR A 169 2.20 11.23 -2.65
C TYR A 169 3.12 12.32 -2.08
N LEU A 170 3.70 13.19 -2.92
CA LEU A 170 4.45 14.36 -2.47
C LEU A 170 3.69 15.68 -2.56
N LYS A 171 2.72 15.76 -3.50
CA LYS A 171 1.98 17.01 -3.73
C LYS A 171 0.64 17.06 -3.03
N LEU A 172 0.00 15.90 -2.80
CA LEU A 172 -1.28 15.72 -2.12
C LEU A 172 -2.42 16.51 -2.77
N GLU A 173 -2.44 16.59 -4.10
CA GLU A 173 -3.41 17.39 -4.87
C GLU A 173 -4.75 16.67 -5.04
N SER A 174 -4.74 15.32 -5.10
CA SER A 174 -5.98 14.53 -5.10
C SER A 174 -6.53 14.37 -3.69
N GLN A 175 -7.85 14.48 -3.54
CA GLN A 175 -8.53 14.38 -2.23
C GLN A 175 -8.28 13.03 -1.57
N GLU A 176 -8.20 11.96 -2.35
CA GLU A 176 -7.99 10.60 -1.89
C GLU A 176 -6.58 10.41 -1.32
N ILE A 177 -5.54 10.86 -2.03
CA ILE A 177 -4.16 10.74 -1.54
C ILE A 177 -3.92 11.69 -0.38
N HIS A 178 -4.47 12.90 -0.44
CA HIS A 178 -4.44 13.84 0.69
C HIS A 178 -5.00 13.18 1.96
N ALA A 179 -6.21 12.59 1.88
CA ALA A 179 -6.83 11.92 3.03
C ALA A 179 -6.05 10.68 3.48
N LEU A 180 -5.53 9.88 2.53
CA LEU A 180 -4.72 8.71 2.85
C LEU A 180 -3.43 9.10 3.61
N VAL A 181 -2.72 10.11 3.14
CA VAL A 181 -1.47 10.55 3.79
C VAL A 181 -1.76 11.19 5.14
N THR A 182 -2.66 12.16 5.21
CA THR A 182 -2.89 12.94 6.43
C THR A 182 -3.59 12.15 7.52
N GLN A 183 -4.61 11.35 7.20
CA GLN A 183 -5.47 10.69 8.18
C GLN A 183 -5.14 9.22 8.42
N VAL A 184 -4.33 8.59 7.54
CA VAL A 184 -3.95 7.17 7.70
C VAL A 184 -2.45 7.03 7.89
N LEU A 185 -1.63 7.48 6.94
CA LEU A 185 -0.18 7.23 7.03
C LEU A 185 0.45 7.99 8.19
N ASN A 186 0.09 9.25 8.39
CA ASN A 186 0.64 10.08 9.47
C ASN A 186 0.08 9.71 10.84
N GLU A 187 -1.21 9.39 10.94
CA GLU A 187 -1.85 9.12 12.22
C GLU A 187 -1.64 7.68 12.72
N TRP A 188 -1.85 6.68 11.86
CA TRP A 188 -1.75 5.26 12.23
C TRP A 188 -0.30 4.75 12.18
N THR A 189 0.57 5.42 11.46
CA THR A 189 1.98 5.04 11.29
C THR A 189 2.16 3.54 11.05
N PRO A 190 1.52 2.95 10.03
CA PRO A 190 1.58 1.51 9.80
C PRO A 190 3.02 1.00 9.68
N ASP A 191 3.24 -0.25 10.12
CA ASP A 191 4.57 -0.87 10.07
C ASP A 191 4.87 -1.46 8.69
N ILE A 192 3.83 -2.04 8.06
CA ILE A 192 3.91 -2.62 6.72
C ILE A 192 2.77 -2.06 5.87
N HIS A 193 3.08 -1.76 4.62
CA HIS A 193 2.13 -1.35 3.60
C HIS A 193 2.16 -2.29 2.40
N ILE A 194 1.00 -2.71 1.93
CA ILE A 194 0.82 -3.39 0.64
C ILE A 194 0.07 -2.44 -0.29
N ASP A 195 0.70 -2.09 -1.40
CA ASP A 195 0.17 -1.30 -2.51
C ASP A 195 -0.14 -2.25 -3.67
N THR A 196 -1.41 -2.45 -4.01
CA THR A 196 -1.83 -3.47 -4.97
C THR A 196 -2.07 -2.91 -6.36
N HIS A 197 -1.46 -3.56 -7.36
CA HIS A 197 -1.50 -3.15 -8.75
C HIS A 197 -1.72 -4.31 -9.73
N HIS A 198 -1.98 -3.95 -10.99
CA HIS A 198 -1.83 -4.80 -12.15
C HIS A 198 -0.71 -4.29 -13.04
N GLY A 199 0.18 -5.14 -13.36
CA GLY A 199 1.35 -4.89 -14.18
C GLY A 199 2.31 -6.04 -13.97
N GLY A 200 3.60 -5.74 -13.99
CA GLY A 200 4.60 -6.77 -13.85
C GLY A 200 4.70 -7.63 -15.11
N SER A 201 5.54 -8.63 -15.04
CA SER A 201 5.89 -9.43 -16.20
C SER A 201 5.47 -10.89 -16.06
N ALA A 202 4.81 -11.37 -17.10
CA ALA A 202 4.60 -12.78 -17.30
C ALA A 202 5.96 -13.52 -17.34
N PRO A 203 5.99 -14.79 -16.97
CA PRO A 203 4.86 -15.66 -16.65
C PRO A 203 4.60 -15.81 -15.14
N TYR A 204 5.00 -14.82 -14.35
CA TYR A 204 4.81 -14.87 -12.91
C TYR A 204 3.35 -14.64 -12.51
N THR A 205 2.92 -15.27 -11.43
CA THR A 205 1.56 -15.10 -10.88
C THR A 205 1.44 -13.81 -10.09
N LEU A 206 2.49 -13.47 -9.36
CA LEU A 206 2.62 -12.22 -8.60
C LEU A 206 4.05 -11.74 -8.74
N THR A 207 4.21 -10.46 -8.98
CA THR A 207 5.50 -9.79 -8.85
C THR A 207 5.44 -8.76 -7.72
N TRP A 208 6.58 -8.49 -7.11
CA TRP A 208 6.69 -7.60 -5.95
C TRP A 208 7.91 -6.70 -6.01
N GLN A 209 7.85 -5.59 -5.30
CA GLN A 209 9.01 -4.74 -5.07
C GLN A 209 8.92 -4.10 -3.68
N GLY A 210 10.03 -4.10 -2.96
CA GLY A 210 10.22 -3.24 -1.80
C GLY A 210 10.67 -1.85 -2.22
N THR A 211 10.78 -0.94 -1.26
CA THR A 211 11.37 0.36 -1.52
C THR A 211 12.83 0.22 -1.91
N LEU A 212 13.21 0.67 -3.11
CA LEU A 212 14.59 0.63 -3.62
C LEU A 212 15.35 1.95 -3.44
N ASN A 213 14.66 3.04 -3.08
CA ASN A 213 15.29 4.36 -2.94
C ASN A 213 16.37 4.35 -1.84
N PRO A 214 17.63 4.66 -2.16
CA PRO A 214 18.75 4.57 -1.19
C PRO A 214 18.71 5.64 -0.09
N ALA A 215 17.84 6.65 -0.17
CA ALA A 215 17.60 7.60 0.91
C ALA A 215 16.76 7.00 2.06
N VAL A 216 16.06 5.89 1.81
CA VAL A 216 15.33 5.15 2.84
C VAL A 216 16.30 4.35 3.72
N ASP A 217 15.97 4.22 4.99
CA ASP A 217 16.75 3.40 5.93
C ASP A 217 17.08 2.03 5.34
N ARG A 218 18.37 1.67 5.38
CA ARG A 218 18.87 0.44 4.74
C ARG A 218 18.17 -0.81 5.28
N GLN A 219 17.94 -0.87 6.60
CA GLN A 219 17.34 -2.05 7.21
C GLN A 219 15.88 -2.22 6.75
N LEU A 220 15.13 -1.12 6.59
CA LEU A 220 13.77 -1.16 6.03
C LEU A 220 13.76 -1.63 4.57
N ARG A 221 14.73 -1.17 3.75
CA ARG A 221 14.83 -1.56 2.34
C ARG A 221 15.18 -3.04 2.16
N GLU A 222 16.10 -3.55 2.96
CA GLU A 222 16.60 -4.93 2.88
C GLU A 222 15.59 -5.94 3.48
N TYR A 223 14.81 -5.54 4.47
CA TYR A 223 13.94 -6.43 5.24
C TYR A 223 12.95 -7.25 4.39
N PRO A 224 12.17 -6.67 3.47
CA PRO A 224 11.23 -7.44 2.66
C PRO A 224 11.93 -8.45 1.75
N TYR A 225 13.09 -8.13 1.20
CA TYR A 225 13.87 -9.03 0.36
C TYR A 225 14.44 -10.22 1.13
N ALA A 226 14.88 -10.00 2.37
CA ALA A 226 15.44 -11.05 3.21
C ALA A 226 14.36 -11.93 3.88
N ASN A 227 13.18 -11.38 4.20
CA ASN A 227 12.25 -12.03 5.11
C ASN A 227 10.83 -12.24 4.54
N ILE A 228 10.30 -11.30 3.74
CA ILE A 228 8.91 -11.35 3.29
C ILE A 228 8.79 -12.01 1.91
N PHE A 229 9.55 -11.56 0.91
CA PHE A 229 9.45 -12.05 -0.46
C PHE A 229 9.78 -13.54 -0.63
N PRO A 230 10.78 -14.12 0.07
CA PRO A 230 10.98 -15.56 0.04
C PRO A 230 9.77 -16.36 0.55
N ARG A 231 9.05 -15.83 1.56
CA ARG A 231 7.82 -16.46 2.08
C ARG A 231 6.67 -16.40 1.09
N ILE A 232 6.50 -15.26 0.41
CA ILE A 232 5.51 -15.12 -0.65
C ILE A 232 5.80 -16.12 -1.78
N ARG A 233 7.07 -16.21 -2.21
CA ARG A 233 7.48 -17.15 -3.25
C ARG A 233 7.20 -18.61 -2.84
N SER A 234 7.56 -18.98 -1.61
CA SER A 234 7.27 -20.31 -1.07
C SER A 234 5.76 -20.60 -1.02
N ALA A 235 4.94 -19.63 -0.65
CA ALA A 235 3.48 -19.79 -0.64
C ALA A 235 2.90 -19.97 -2.04
N LEU A 236 3.40 -19.24 -3.03
CA LEU A 236 3.03 -19.45 -4.44
C LEU A 236 3.46 -20.82 -4.93
N GLN A 237 4.69 -21.26 -4.63
CA GLN A 237 5.24 -22.56 -5.05
C GLN A 237 4.49 -23.73 -4.41
N ALA A 238 4.00 -23.58 -3.19
CA ALA A 238 3.16 -24.60 -2.54
C ALA A 238 1.84 -24.86 -3.32
N GLU A 239 1.38 -23.89 -4.11
CA GLU A 239 0.24 -24.01 -5.01
C GLU A 239 0.64 -24.29 -6.47
N GLY A 240 1.93 -24.53 -6.70
CA GLY A 240 2.50 -24.80 -8.02
C GLY A 240 2.73 -23.54 -8.88
N TYR A 241 2.56 -22.34 -8.34
CA TYR A 241 2.82 -21.07 -9.02
C TYR A 241 4.25 -20.59 -8.79
N ASP A 242 4.63 -19.48 -9.42
CA ASP A 242 5.88 -18.78 -9.11
C ASP A 242 5.66 -17.25 -9.12
N GLY A 243 6.54 -16.55 -8.44
CA GLY A 243 6.60 -15.11 -8.37
C GLY A 243 8.04 -14.62 -8.35
N PHE A 244 8.22 -13.37 -8.71
CA PHE A 244 9.55 -12.76 -8.76
C PHE A 244 9.46 -11.25 -8.52
N ASP A 245 10.62 -10.59 -8.53
CA ASP A 245 10.66 -9.15 -8.42
C ASP A 245 10.02 -8.45 -9.62
N TYR A 246 9.32 -7.39 -9.37
CA TYR A 246 8.86 -6.44 -10.39
C TYR A 246 10.11 -5.73 -10.99
N SER A 247 10.29 -5.43 -12.26
CA SER A 247 9.30 -5.20 -13.30
C SER A 247 9.36 -6.19 -14.46
N GLY A 248 10.49 -6.31 -15.20
CA GLY A 248 10.53 -7.13 -16.40
C GLY A 248 11.88 -7.21 -17.11
N ALA A 249 11.86 -7.89 -18.26
CA ALA A 249 13.01 -8.03 -19.12
C ALA A 249 13.39 -6.67 -19.73
N GLN A 250 14.67 -6.33 -19.68
CA GLN A 250 15.25 -5.14 -20.28
C GLN A 250 16.66 -5.42 -20.79
N THR A 251 17.17 -4.50 -21.62
CA THR A 251 18.55 -4.56 -22.13
C THR A 251 19.29 -3.31 -21.70
N ARG A 252 20.46 -3.47 -21.09
CA ARG A 252 21.36 -2.39 -20.67
C ARG A 252 22.75 -2.68 -21.21
N ASP A 253 23.33 -1.71 -21.90
CA ASP A 253 24.68 -1.81 -22.50
C ASP A 253 24.86 -3.12 -23.31
N GLY A 254 23.83 -3.50 -24.07
CA GLY A 254 23.81 -4.71 -24.88
C GLY A 254 23.57 -6.02 -24.09
N VAL A 255 23.51 -5.97 -22.76
CA VAL A 255 23.24 -7.12 -21.90
C VAL A 255 21.76 -7.21 -21.57
N ARG A 256 21.17 -8.38 -21.84
CA ARG A 256 19.77 -8.65 -21.50
C ARG A 256 19.67 -9.16 -20.07
N GLY A 257 18.71 -8.64 -19.31
CA GLY A 257 18.49 -9.00 -17.92
C GLY A 257 17.10 -8.59 -17.45
N TRP A 258 16.94 -8.54 -16.13
CA TRP A 258 15.69 -8.22 -15.45
C TRP A 258 15.85 -7.04 -14.52
N GLY A 259 14.86 -6.15 -14.43
CA GLY A 259 14.99 -5.03 -13.50
C GLY A 259 13.81 -4.08 -13.43
N SER A 260 13.91 -3.14 -12.49
CA SER A 260 12.98 -2.05 -12.27
C SER A 260 13.74 -0.74 -12.05
N THR A 261 13.09 0.36 -12.41
CA THR A 261 13.61 1.73 -12.18
C THR A 261 12.73 2.52 -11.22
N SER A 262 11.86 1.86 -10.46
CA SER A 262 10.86 2.52 -9.60
C SER A 262 11.45 2.92 -8.25
N VAL A 263 11.93 4.17 -8.15
CA VAL A 263 12.55 4.73 -6.93
C VAL A 263 11.97 6.08 -6.50
N GLU A 264 11.05 6.65 -7.28
CA GLU A 264 10.55 8.00 -7.02
C GLU A 264 9.64 8.03 -5.79
N PRO A 265 9.91 8.94 -4.83
CA PRO A 265 9.16 9.02 -3.56
C PRO A 265 7.70 9.50 -3.75
N ARG A 266 7.32 9.92 -4.95
CA ARG A 266 5.92 10.24 -5.30
C ARG A 266 5.03 9.01 -5.49
N LYS A 267 5.60 7.80 -5.45
CA LYS A 267 4.88 6.50 -5.53
C LYS A 267 4.63 5.93 -4.15
N HIS A 268 3.49 5.29 -3.94
CA HIS A 268 3.03 4.77 -2.65
C HIS A 268 4.11 3.96 -1.90
N HIS A 269 4.53 2.83 -2.44
CA HIS A 269 5.47 1.94 -1.75
C HIS A 269 6.86 2.57 -1.49
N VAL A 270 7.24 3.60 -2.26
CA VAL A 270 8.48 4.35 -2.02
C VAL A 270 8.26 5.40 -0.94
N TYR A 271 7.17 6.18 -1.04
CA TYR A 271 6.80 7.18 -0.03
C TYR A 271 6.72 6.56 1.37
N THR A 272 6.06 5.40 1.49
CA THR A 272 5.92 4.71 2.78
C THR A 272 7.27 4.31 3.39
N GLY A 273 8.26 3.95 2.57
CA GLY A 273 9.63 3.78 3.01
C GLY A 273 10.26 5.08 3.54
N MET A 274 10.01 6.22 2.89
CA MET A 274 10.51 7.54 3.34
C MET A 274 9.94 7.95 4.69
N VAL A 275 8.74 7.49 5.05
CA VAL A 275 8.12 7.72 6.36
C VAL A 275 8.35 6.57 7.35
N ASN A 276 9.42 5.79 7.15
CA ASN A 276 9.92 4.74 8.05
C ASN A 276 8.98 3.55 8.23
N SER A 277 8.37 3.07 7.15
CA SER A 277 7.58 1.86 7.09
C SER A 277 8.12 0.88 6.04
N VAL A 278 7.75 -0.39 6.13
CA VAL A 278 8.09 -1.40 5.11
C VAL A 278 7.08 -1.28 3.96
N GLY A 279 7.45 -0.60 2.88
CA GLY A 279 6.62 -0.46 1.68
C GLY A 279 6.77 -1.63 0.73
N ILE A 280 5.66 -2.21 0.30
CA ILE A 280 5.60 -3.35 -0.62
C ILE A 280 4.64 -3.03 -1.76
N LEU A 281 5.15 -3.12 -2.97
CA LEU A 281 4.36 -3.12 -4.20
C LEU A 281 4.00 -4.56 -4.56
N PHE A 282 2.74 -4.83 -4.86
CA PHE A 282 2.27 -6.05 -5.49
C PHE A 282 1.73 -5.75 -6.89
N GLU A 283 2.16 -6.56 -7.86
CA GLU A 283 1.74 -6.44 -9.25
C GLU A 283 1.34 -7.80 -9.80
N THR A 284 0.13 -7.92 -10.31
CA THR A 284 -0.30 -9.12 -11.00
C THR A 284 -0.32 -8.90 -12.51
N PRO A 285 0.43 -9.68 -13.29
CA PRO A 285 0.46 -9.54 -14.74
C PRO A 285 -0.90 -9.78 -15.37
N SER A 286 -1.29 -8.90 -16.31
CA SER A 286 -2.42 -9.13 -17.21
C SER A 286 -2.03 -10.12 -18.31
N SER A 287 -1.58 -11.30 -17.92
CA SER A 287 -0.92 -12.27 -18.80
C SER A 287 -1.85 -13.38 -19.24
N SER A 288 -1.54 -13.92 -20.42
CA SER A 288 -2.09 -15.18 -20.90
C SER A 288 -1.28 -16.42 -20.47
N HIS A 289 -0.19 -16.22 -19.69
CA HIS A 289 0.72 -17.28 -19.29
C HIS A 289 1.00 -17.22 -17.79
N ARG A 290 1.27 -18.40 -17.21
CA ARG A 290 1.72 -18.55 -15.81
C ARG A 290 2.77 -19.65 -15.70
N VAL A 291 3.59 -19.59 -14.68
CA VAL A 291 4.36 -20.76 -14.25
C VAL A 291 3.44 -21.69 -13.47
N ARG A 292 3.41 -22.97 -13.87
CA ARG A 292 2.69 -24.01 -13.15
C ARG A 292 3.60 -25.24 -13.01
N ASN A 293 3.90 -25.64 -11.77
CA ASN A 293 4.78 -26.76 -11.44
C ASN A 293 6.11 -26.73 -12.21
N GLY A 294 6.76 -25.57 -12.27
CA GLY A 294 8.05 -25.36 -12.94
C GLY A 294 8.00 -25.35 -14.47
N ARG A 295 6.83 -25.18 -15.07
CA ARG A 295 6.65 -25.04 -16.52
C ARG A 295 5.78 -23.83 -16.81
N VAL A 296 5.99 -23.21 -17.97
CA VAL A 296 5.11 -22.14 -18.45
C VAL A 296 3.96 -22.75 -19.22
N GLU A 297 2.75 -22.35 -18.87
CA GLU A 297 1.51 -22.77 -19.55
C GLU A 297 0.60 -21.55 -19.84
N SER A 298 -0.27 -21.68 -20.82
CA SER A 298 -1.27 -20.68 -21.15
C SER A 298 -2.41 -20.70 -20.11
N ILE A 299 -2.91 -19.52 -19.76
CA ILE A 299 -4.10 -19.34 -18.92
C ILE A 299 -5.30 -19.16 -19.82
N PRO A 300 -6.33 -20.02 -19.76
CA PRO A 300 -7.58 -19.81 -20.48
C PRO A 300 -8.16 -18.42 -20.17
N GLN A 301 -8.67 -17.74 -21.18
CA GLN A 301 -9.13 -16.36 -21.05
C GLN A 301 -10.14 -16.13 -19.89
N PRO A 302 -11.13 -17.02 -19.65
CA PRO A 302 -12.05 -16.87 -18.52
C PRO A 302 -11.41 -16.99 -17.13
N GLU A 303 -10.23 -17.63 -17.03
CA GLU A 303 -9.53 -17.87 -15.77
C GLU A 303 -8.56 -16.74 -15.39
N ARG A 304 -8.18 -15.88 -16.35
CA ARG A 304 -7.10 -14.89 -16.16
C ARG A 304 -7.34 -13.95 -14.99
N TYR A 305 -8.54 -13.40 -14.89
CA TYR A 305 -8.86 -12.48 -13.80
C TYR A 305 -8.88 -13.18 -12.43
N ARG A 306 -9.48 -14.38 -12.36
CA ARG A 306 -9.44 -15.20 -11.14
C ARG A 306 -8.01 -15.53 -10.73
N HIS A 307 -7.13 -15.81 -11.69
CA HIS A 307 -5.72 -16.05 -11.43
C HIS A 307 -4.99 -14.84 -10.87
N GLN A 308 -5.27 -13.63 -11.37
CA GLN A 308 -4.74 -12.39 -10.82
C GLN A 308 -5.19 -12.18 -9.37
N VAL A 309 -6.47 -12.35 -9.09
CA VAL A 309 -7.03 -12.27 -7.72
C VAL A 309 -6.34 -13.28 -6.80
N ARG A 310 -6.15 -14.53 -7.26
CA ARG A 310 -5.46 -15.57 -6.48
C ARG A 310 -4.02 -15.20 -6.15
N GLY A 311 -3.29 -14.59 -7.09
CA GLY A 311 -1.92 -14.11 -6.85
C GLY A 311 -1.85 -13.08 -5.73
N GLN A 312 -2.75 -12.08 -5.75
CA GLN A 312 -2.86 -11.07 -4.70
C GLN A 312 -3.21 -11.70 -3.35
N GLU A 313 -4.19 -12.61 -3.34
CA GLU A 313 -4.65 -13.29 -2.13
C GLU A 313 -3.50 -14.08 -1.45
N ILE A 314 -2.74 -14.88 -2.21
CA ILE A 314 -1.61 -15.63 -1.69
C ILE A 314 -0.56 -14.69 -1.09
N GLY A 315 -0.25 -13.59 -1.80
CA GLY A 315 0.70 -12.58 -1.33
C GLY A 315 0.26 -11.92 -0.03
N MET A 316 -0.98 -11.43 0.04
CA MET A 316 -1.54 -10.79 1.24
C MET A 316 -1.56 -11.75 2.44
N ARG A 317 -1.98 -12.99 2.23
CA ARG A 317 -1.99 -14.04 3.27
C ARG A 317 -0.60 -14.32 3.81
N ALA A 318 0.42 -14.39 2.94
CA ALA A 318 1.81 -14.61 3.33
C ALA A 318 2.36 -13.44 4.15
N VAL A 319 2.07 -12.19 3.76
CA VAL A 319 2.48 -11.00 4.53
C VAL A 319 1.77 -10.93 5.88
N LEU A 320 0.48 -11.20 5.94
CA LEU A 320 -0.28 -11.21 7.19
C LEU A 320 0.27 -12.25 8.19
N ARG A 321 0.55 -13.47 7.73
CA ARG A 321 1.18 -14.52 8.55
C ARG A 321 2.57 -14.10 9.02
N HIS A 322 3.37 -13.48 8.14
CA HIS A 322 4.67 -12.94 8.53
C HIS A 322 4.55 -11.84 9.59
N ALA A 323 3.61 -10.90 9.43
CA ALA A 323 3.33 -9.84 10.40
C ALA A 323 2.92 -10.40 11.77
N TYR A 324 2.15 -11.48 11.79
CA TYR A 324 1.77 -12.19 13.01
C TYR A 324 2.96 -12.84 13.69
N GLU A 325 3.74 -13.64 12.96
CA GLU A 325 4.86 -14.41 13.51
C GLU A 325 6.02 -13.52 13.95
N LYS A 326 6.24 -12.40 13.26
CA LYS A 326 7.39 -11.50 13.40
C LYS A 326 7.06 -10.16 14.03
N ARG A 327 5.92 -10.05 14.73
CA ARG A 327 5.45 -8.80 15.35
C ARG A 327 6.55 -8.01 16.05
N THR A 328 7.26 -8.65 16.98
CA THR A 328 8.29 -7.98 17.79
C THR A 328 9.44 -7.47 16.94
N GLU A 329 9.87 -8.25 15.96
CA GLU A 329 10.95 -7.90 15.04
C GLU A 329 10.57 -6.70 14.16
N ILE A 330 9.37 -6.73 13.57
CA ILE A 330 8.85 -5.67 12.70
C ILE A 330 8.66 -4.37 13.47
N ARG A 331 8.05 -4.43 14.66
CA ARG A 331 7.88 -3.26 15.54
C ARG A 331 9.21 -2.66 15.97
N ALA A 332 10.20 -3.50 16.31
CA ALA A 332 11.54 -3.04 16.64
C ALA A 332 12.22 -2.38 15.44
N LEU A 333 12.11 -2.95 14.26
CA LEU A 333 12.69 -2.43 13.02
C LEU A 333 12.16 -1.03 12.69
N THR A 334 10.83 -0.86 12.62
CA THR A 334 10.20 0.42 12.26
C THR A 334 10.43 1.49 13.34
N THR A 335 10.32 1.11 14.62
CA THR A 335 10.62 2.01 15.74
C THR A 335 12.07 2.48 15.71
N ALA A 336 13.03 1.56 15.52
CA ALA A 336 14.45 1.92 15.45
C ALA A 336 14.76 2.83 14.25
N SER A 337 14.11 2.62 13.11
CA SER A 337 14.24 3.49 11.94
C SER A 337 13.74 4.91 12.23
N ARG A 338 12.56 5.05 12.83
CA ARG A 338 12.00 6.36 13.26
C ARG A 338 12.92 7.08 14.22
N LEU A 339 13.45 6.36 15.22
CA LEU A 339 14.40 6.94 16.19
C LEU A 339 15.72 7.37 15.54
N ARG A 340 16.24 6.60 14.57
CA ARG A 340 17.42 7.00 13.79
C ARG A 340 17.16 8.28 13.00
N THR A 341 16.00 8.39 12.35
CA THR A 341 15.61 9.58 11.59
C THR A 341 15.50 10.81 12.49
N ILE A 342 14.84 10.69 13.65
CA ILE A 342 14.73 11.78 14.64
C ILE A 342 16.10 12.22 15.14
N ARG A 343 16.97 11.26 15.51
CA ARG A 343 18.33 11.56 15.98
C ARG A 343 19.16 12.26 14.89
N ALA A 344 19.09 11.75 13.66
CA ALA A 344 19.82 12.31 12.53
C ALA A 344 19.39 13.76 12.21
N GLY A 345 18.09 14.08 12.41
CA GLY A 345 17.59 15.45 12.27
C GLY A 345 18.03 16.36 13.42
N ALA A 346 17.96 15.87 14.66
CA ALA A 346 18.31 16.67 15.84
C ALA A 346 19.82 16.96 15.96
N ASN A 347 20.65 15.96 15.67
CA ASN A 347 22.13 16.05 15.81
C ASN A 347 22.81 15.33 14.64
N PRO A 348 22.80 15.91 13.43
CA PRO A 348 23.36 15.27 12.25
C PRO A 348 24.88 15.10 12.37
N THR A 349 25.35 13.95 11.92
CA THR A 349 26.78 13.60 11.81
C THR A 349 27.12 13.34 10.34
N ALA A 350 28.39 13.17 10.01
CA ALA A 350 28.80 12.81 8.66
C ALA A 350 28.17 11.49 8.15
N ALA A 351 27.84 10.58 9.07
CA ALA A 351 27.15 9.33 8.74
C ALA A 351 25.65 9.52 8.37
N ASP A 352 25.10 10.67 8.70
CA ASP A 352 23.68 10.99 8.43
C ASP A 352 23.51 11.81 7.13
N ALA A 353 24.51 11.81 6.24
CA ALA A 353 24.46 12.53 4.97
C ALA A 353 23.24 12.12 4.13
N VAL A 354 22.66 13.10 3.43
CA VAL A 354 21.49 12.89 2.58
C VAL A 354 21.92 12.42 1.20
N VAL A 355 21.30 11.34 0.72
CA VAL A 355 21.52 10.85 -0.64
C VAL A 355 20.79 11.77 -1.62
N VAL A 356 21.52 12.29 -2.59
CA VAL A 356 20.97 13.18 -3.63
C VAL A 356 21.12 12.60 -5.04
N ASP A 357 22.02 11.60 -5.21
CA ASP A 357 22.18 10.94 -6.48
C ASP A 357 22.57 9.46 -6.31
N HIS A 358 22.16 8.63 -7.27
CA HIS A 358 22.37 7.19 -7.22
C HIS A 358 22.33 6.59 -8.62
N THR A 359 22.90 5.42 -8.81
CA THR A 359 22.88 4.66 -10.06
C THR A 359 22.35 3.25 -9.86
N LEU A 360 21.57 2.78 -10.85
CA LEU A 360 21.05 1.43 -10.85
C LEU A 360 22.15 0.44 -11.22
N VAL A 361 22.34 -0.57 -10.37
CA VAL A 361 23.34 -1.63 -10.56
C VAL A 361 22.71 -3.01 -10.43
N SER A 362 23.40 -4.04 -10.90
CA SER A 362 22.99 -5.42 -10.70
C SER A 362 23.21 -5.83 -9.24
N ARG A 363 22.25 -6.56 -8.67
CA ARG A 363 22.44 -7.24 -7.38
C ARG A 363 23.08 -8.64 -7.53
N GLY A 364 23.29 -9.10 -8.77
CA GLY A 364 23.84 -10.41 -9.12
C GLY A 364 23.14 -11.05 -10.29
N THR A 365 23.46 -12.31 -10.56
CA THR A 365 22.84 -13.12 -11.61
C THR A 365 21.92 -14.15 -10.97
N GLU A 366 20.67 -14.23 -11.44
CA GLU A 366 19.65 -15.11 -10.90
C GLU A 366 18.88 -15.84 -12.01
N PRO A 367 18.29 -17.02 -11.71
CA PRO A 367 17.41 -17.72 -12.64
C PRO A 367 16.07 -16.98 -12.74
N VAL A 368 15.75 -16.49 -13.94
CA VAL A 368 14.55 -15.71 -14.24
C VAL A 368 13.85 -16.28 -15.47
N TRP A 369 12.53 -16.38 -15.43
CA TRP A 369 11.72 -16.70 -16.59
C TRP A 369 11.70 -15.50 -17.55
N MET A 370 12.52 -15.59 -18.58
CA MET A 370 12.69 -14.53 -19.59
C MET A 370 11.80 -14.79 -20.80
N PRO A 371 11.07 -13.75 -21.29
CA PRO A 371 10.40 -13.88 -22.58
C PRO A 371 11.42 -14.11 -23.69
N ASN A 372 11.17 -15.06 -24.58
CA ASN A 372 12.02 -15.27 -25.73
C ASN A 372 11.87 -14.10 -26.72
N PRO A 373 12.95 -13.65 -27.36
CA PRO A 373 12.85 -12.64 -28.40
C PRO A 373 12.01 -13.17 -29.57
N PRO A 374 11.37 -12.29 -30.35
CA PRO A 374 10.75 -12.67 -31.61
C PRO A 374 11.74 -13.41 -32.49
N ALA A 375 11.25 -14.34 -33.32
CA ALA A 375 12.11 -15.04 -34.28
C ALA A 375 12.88 -14.03 -35.14
N ALA A 376 14.16 -14.32 -35.43
CA ALA A 376 14.97 -13.47 -36.28
C ALA A 376 14.28 -13.33 -37.67
N GLY A 377 14.12 -12.08 -38.12
CA GLY A 377 13.43 -11.80 -39.40
C GLY A 377 11.89 -11.77 -39.28
N ALA A 378 11.30 -11.87 -38.08
CA ALA A 378 9.88 -11.67 -37.95
C ALA A 378 9.47 -10.28 -38.44
N PRO A 379 8.43 -10.14 -39.29
CA PRO A 379 8.01 -8.86 -39.82
C PRO A 379 7.52 -7.94 -38.69
N PRO A 380 7.62 -6.61 -38.82
CA PRO A 380 7.05 -5.66 -37.88
C PRO A 380 5.55 -5.95 -37.68
N ARG A 381 5.10 -5.87 -36.44
CA ARG A 381 3.69 -6.09 -36.10
C ARG A 381 2.79 -5.10 -36.81
N GLN A 382 1.81 -5.60 -37.56
CA GLN A 382 0.81 -4.73 -38.19
C GLN A 382 -0.22 -4.30 -37.11
N PRO A 383 -0.69 -3.03 -37.14
CA PRO A 383 -1.77 -2.59 -36.28
C PRO A 383 -3.01 -3.51 -36.41
N GLY A 384 -3.60 -3.91 -35.29
CA GLY A 384 -4.78 -4.79 -35.28
C GLY A 384 -4.52 -6.30 -35.29
N THR A 385 -3.30 -6.77 -35.54
CA THR A 385 -2.98 -8.19 -35.41
C THR A 385 -2.78 -8.58 -33.94
N PRO A 386 -3.27 -9.78 -33.50
CA PRO A 386 -2.94 -10.29 -32.17
C PRO A 386 -1.42 -10.36 -31.99
N PRO A 387 -0.89 -10.11 -30.78
CA PRO A 387 0.53 -10.35 -30.52
C PRO A 387 0.84 -11.82 -30.73
N PRO A 388 2.04 -12.16 -31.24
CA PRO A 388 2.49 -13.55 -31.34
C PRO A 388 2.47 -14.19 -29.95
N GLU A 389 2.23 -15.48 -29.91
CA GLU A 389 2.27 -16.21 -28.63
C GLU A 389 3.68 -16.09 -28.05
N MET A 390 3.74 -15.52 -26.83
CA MET A 390 5.02 -15.35 -26.15
C MET A 390 5.44 -16.67 -25.51
N THR A 391 6.68 -17.05 -25.75
CA THR A 391 7.29 -18.20 -25.07
C THR A 391 8.33 -17.72 -24.06
N TYR A 392 8.63 -18.54 -23.06
CA TYR A 392 9.52 -18.18 -21.96
C TYR A 392 10.53 -19.29 -21.71
N THR A 393 11.74 -18.89 -21.34
CA THR A 393 12.81 -19.81 -20.91
C THR A 393 13.39 -19.35 -19.59
N LEU A 394 13.73 -20.30 -18.71
CA LEU A 394 14.45 -20.00 -17.49
C LEU A 394 15.91 -19.75 -17.83
N GLN A 395 16.39 -18.53 -17.56
CA GLN A 395 17.73 -18.07 -17.92
C GLN A 395 18.41 -17.44 -16.69
N ASN A 396 19.70 -17.68 -16.53
CA ASN A 396 20.50 -16.95 -15.57
C ASN A 396 20.86 -15.58 -16.15
N VAL A 397 20.31 -14.51 -15.61
CA VAL A 397 20.47 -13.14 -16.13
C VAL A 397 20.81 -12.16 -15.01
N PRO A 398 21.50 -11.06 -15.33
CA PRO A 398 21.69 -9.97 -14.36
C PRO A 398 20.35 -9.41 -13.89
N VAL A 399 20.25 -9.15 -12.57
CA VAL A 399 19.04 -8.57 -11.95
C VAL A 399 19.37 -7.16 -11.45
N TRP A 400 18.86 -6.13 -12.16
CA TRP A 400 19.08 -4.72 -11.83
C TRP A 400 17.99 -4.20 -10.89
N LEU A 401 18.20 -4.42 -9.59
CA LEU A 401 17.27 -4.05 -8.52
C LEU A 401 18.01 -3.51 -7.29
N LYS A 402 19.22 -2.99 -7.49
CA LYS A 402 20.03 -2.36 -6.46
C LYS A 402 20.44 -0.97 -6.93
N TYR A 403 20.49 -0.02 -6.03
CA TYR A 403 20.98 1.31 -6.31
C TYR A 403 22.20 1.60 -5.42
N ASP A 404 23.31 1.93 -6.06
CA ASP A 404 24.49 2.42 -5.38
C ASP A 404 24.44 3.96 -5.31
N VAL A 405 24.79 4.50 -4.16
CA VAL A 405 24.85 5.94 -3.92
C VAL A 405 26.06 6.52 -4.65
N THR A 406 25.84 7.54 -5.48
CA THR A 406 26.90 8.23 -6.23
C THR A 406 27.22 9.60 -5.66
N ARG A 407 26.26 10.24 -4.96
CA ARG A 407 26.50 11.54 -4.33
C ARG A 407 25.64 11.71 -3.07
N THR A 408 26.28 12.28 -2.05
CA THR A 408 25.61 12.71 -0.80
C THR A 408 25.94 14.16 -0.50
N ILE A 409 25.08 14.79 0.30
CA ILE A 409 25.34 16.11 0.90
C ILE A 409 25.20 16.00 2.42
N PRO A 410 25.91 16.84 3.20
CA PRO A 410 25.69 16.90 4.64
C PRO A 410 24.23 17.17 4.96
N ARG A 411 23.69 16.50 5.97
CA ARG A 411 22.32 16.77 6.44
C ARG A 411 22.30 18.15 7.10
N ALA A 412 21.41 19.01 6.65
CA ALA A 412 21.15 20.29 7.30
C ALA A 412 20.59 20.08 8.72
N ARG A 413 20.90 20.97 9.63
CA ARG A 413 20.26 21.02 10.97
C ARG A 413 18.82 21.53 10.91
N GLY A 414 18.48 22.22 9.83
CA GLY A 414 17.15 22.70 9.55
C GLY A 414 17.14 23.57 8.30
N TYR A 415 15.97 24.03 7.93
CA TYR A 415 15.76 24.85 6.76
C TYR A 415 15.04 26.14 7.16
N VAL A 416 15.47 27.26 6.59
CA VAL A 416 14.81 28.56 6.74
C VAL A 416 14.03 28.84 5.45
N ILE A 417 12.73 29.14 5.58
CA ILE A 417 11.84 29.40 4.46
C ILE A 417 11.43 30.87 4.50
N PRO A 418 11.72 31.65 3.46
CA PRO A 418 11.25 33.03 3.34
C PRO A 418 9.72 33.14 3.31
N ALA A 419 9.16 34.21 3.88
CA ALA A 419 7.71 34.44 3.85
C ALA A 419 7.15 34.54 2.42
N SER A 420 7.96 34.91 1.42
CA SER A 420 7.57 34.97 0.02
C SER A 420 7.17 33.63 -0.58
N ILE A 421 7.64 32.51 0.00
CA ILE A 421 7.29 31.14 -0.42
C ILE A 421 6.49 30.38 0.64
N ALA A 422 5.82 31.11 1.55
CA ALA A 422 5.00 30.53 2.63
C ALA A 422 3.91 29.58 2.15
N LYS A 423 3.54 29.59 0.86
CA LYS A 423 2.58 28.68 0.25
C LYS A 423 2.98 27.20 0.36
N VAL A 424 4.24 26.88 0.61
CA VAL A 424 4.72 25.51 0.83
C VAL A 424 4.43 25.01 2.25
N VAL A 425 4.19 25.90 3.21
CA VAL A 425 4.02 25.55 4.63
C VAL A 425 2.82 24.64 4.90
N PRO A 426 1.62 24.86 4.33
CA PRO A 426 0.50 23.94 4.48
C PRO A 426 0.86 22.52 4.08
N LEU A 427 1.48 22.34 2.91
CA LEU A 427 1.89 21.03 2.42
C LEU A 427 2.89 20.32 3.36
N LEU A 428 3.82 21.06 3.94
CA LEU A 428 4.76 20.49 4.94
C LEU A 428 4.03 20.01 6.19
N LEU A 429 3.05 20.78 6.68
CA LEU A 429 2.21 20.40 7.82
C LEU A 429 1.37 19.15 7.50
N GLU A 430 0.81 19.05 6.30
CA GLU A 430 0.07 17.89 5.81
C GLU A 430 0.94 16.61 5.76
N HIS A 431 2.23 16.75 5.51
CA HIS A 431 3.20 15.66 5.65
C HIS A 431 3.63 15.36 7.11
N GLY A 432 3.01 16.02 8.09
CA GLY A 432 3.36 15.86 9.51
C GLY A 432 4.68 16.53 9.90
N ILE A 433 5.24 17.37 9.04
CA ILE A 433 6.49 18.10 9.31
C ILE A 433 6.20 19.26 10.23
N ARG A 434 6.97 19.37 11.32
CA ARG A 434 6.84 20.50 12.26
C ARG A 434 7.47 21.75 11.66
N VAL A 435 6.68 22.81 11.57
CA VAL A 435 7.11 24.13 11.09
C VAL A 435 6.98 25.16 12.21
N HIS A 436 8.06 25.90 12.44
CA HIS A 436 8.08 27.04 13.38
C HIS A 436 8.09 28.34 12.61
N ARG A 437 7.60 29.42 13.24
CA ARG A 437 7.63 30.77 12.68
C ARG A 437 8.49 31.67 13.54
N PHE A 438 9.38 32.43 12.96
CA PHE A 438 10.15 33.44 13.67
C PHE A 438 9.22 34.54 14.17
N THR A 439 9.19 34.78 15.47
CA THR A 439 8.42 35.85 16.11
C THR A 439 9.21 37.14 16.18
N GLU A 440 10.55 37.04 16.15
CA GLU A 440 11.48 38.15 16.19
C GLU A 440 12.55 37.98 15.12
N PRO A 441 13.21 39.06 14.66
CA PRO A 441 14.35 38.94 13.76
C PRO A 441 15.51 38.14 14.41
N ALA A 442 16.21 37.33 13.62
CA ALA A 442 17.38 36.58 14.06
C ALA A 442 18.52 36.73 13.07
N THR A 443 19.76 36.84 13.58
CA THR A 443 20.96 36.79 12.75
C THR A 443 21.45 35.33 12.70
N MET A 444 21.56 34.75 11.53
CA MET A 444 21.95 33.35 11.34
C MET A 444 23.00 33.21 10.25
N GLU A 445 23.95 32.32 10.45
CA GLU A 445 24.83 31.87 9.39
C GLU A 445 24.11 30.73 8.62
N LEU A 446 23.85 30.93 7.34
CA LEU A 446 23.07 30.03 6.50
C LEU A 446 23.87 29.61 5.26
N GLU A 447 23.68 28.35 4.86
CA GLU A 447 24.02 27.91 3.50
C GLU A 447 22.87 28.34 2.57
N VAL A 448 23.18 29.21 1.63
CA VAL A 448 22.26 29.70 0.61
C VAL A 448 22.60 29.06 -0.73
N TYR A 449 21.59 28.67 -1.48
CA TYR A 449 21.72 28.04 -2.79
C TYR A 449 21.06 28.92 -3.84
N ASP A 450 21.86 29.45 -4.75
CA ASP A 450 21.38 30.21 -5.91
C ASP A 450 21.25 29.28 -7.12
N ALA A 451 20.07 29.22 -7.73
CA ALA A 451 19.86 28.50 -8.96
C ALA A 451 20.50 29.24 -10.13
N LEU A 452 21.46 28.63 -10.81
CA LEU A 452 22.18 29.23 -11.95
C LEU A 452 21.35 29.20 -13.24
N GLY A 453 20.38 28.31 -13.35
CA GLY A 453 19.47 28.21 -14.46
C GLY A 453 18.31 27.28 -14.18
N LEU A 454 17.22 27.51 -14.89
CA LEU A 454 16.00 26.69 -14.86
C LEU A 454 15.62 26.30 -16.27
N THR A 455 15.32 25.02 -16.49
CA THR A 455 14.67 24.55 -17.72
C THR A 455 13.23 24.21 -17.43
N ARG A 456 12.34 24.51 -18.39
CA ARG A 456 10.96 24.08 -18.37
C ARG A 456 10.87 22.77 -19.14
N ASP A 457 10.52 21.70 -18.44
CA ASP A 457 10.37 20.37 -19.00
C ASP A 457 8.92 20.12 -19.47
N GLU A 458 8.58 18.86 -19.73
CA GLU A 458 7.25 18.47 -20.20
C GLU A 458 6.12 18.79 -19.21
N TYR A 459 4.91 18.89 -19.72
CA TYR A 459 3.70 18.99 -18.90
C TYR A 459 3.35 17.62 -18.32
N PHE A 460 3.23 17.54 -16.98
CA PHE A 460 2.93 16.32 -16.27
C PHE A 460 2.09 16.60 -15.02
N GLN A 461 1.01 15.85 -14.83
CA GLN A 461 0.16 15.93 -13.64
C GLN A 461 -0.28 17.36 -13.31
N GLY A 462 -0.85 18.07 -14.28
CA GLY A 462 -1.32 19.45 -14.09
C GLY A 462 -0.23 20.53 -14.06
N HIS A 463 1.05 20.15 -14.13
CA HIS A 463 2.20 21.06 -13.99
C HIS A 463 3.19 20.96 -15.12
N TYR A 464 3.88 22.07 -15.40
CA TYR A 464 5.12 21.99 -16.13
C TYR A 464 6.25 21.69 -15.16
N LEU A 465 6.95 20.60 -15.38
CA LEU A 465 8.12 20.26 -14.59
C LEU A 465 9.23 21.29 -14.86
N GLN A 466 10.05 21.49 -13.85
CA GLN A 466 11.22 22.38 -13.94
C GLN A 466 12.44 21.66 -13.39
N SER A 467 13.55 21.77 -14.10
CA SER A 467 14.85 21.27 -13.68
C SER A 467 15.80 22.42 -13.38
N VAL A 468 16.50 22.33 -12.28
CA VAL A 468 17.58 23.25 -11.92
C VAL A 468 18.84 22.77 -12.62
N THR A 469 19.42 23.60 -13.49
CA THR A 469 20.57 23.22 -14.34
C THR A 469 21.93 23.46 -13.66
N GLY A 470 21.93 24.08 -12.49
CA GLY A 470 23.12 24.26 -11.65
C GLY A 470 22.78 25.06 -10.40
N VAL A 471 23.60 24.91 -9.39
CA VAL A 471 23.48 25.65 -8.12
C VAL A 471 24.84 26.20 -7.71
N GLU A 472 24.85 27.45 -7.23
CA GLU A 472 25.96 28.01 -6.49
C GLU A 472 25.62 28.01 -5.01
N LYS A 473 26.52 27.45 -4.20
CA LYS A 473 26.38 27.39 -2.74
C LYS A 473 27.25 28.48 -2.09
N LYS A 474 26.68 29.24 -1.18
CA LYS A 474 27.36 30.26 -0.39
C LYS A 474 27.05 30.09 1.09
N THR A 475 27.96 30.47 1.95
CA THR A 475 27.70 30.66 3.37
C THR A 475 27.60 32.16 3.64
N GLU A 476 26.46 32.60 4.17
CA GLU A 476 26.19 34.01 4.39
C GLU A 476 25.59 34.24 5.78
N THR A 477 25.92 35.38 6.37
CA THR A 477 25.24 35.88 7.56
C THR A 477 23.95 36.59 7.11
N VAL A 478 22.82 35.95 7.38
CA VAL A 478 21.50 36.45 6.94
C VAL A 478 20.74 37.04 8.14
N GLN A 479 20.18 38.23 7.95
CA GLN A 479 19.18 38.79 8.86
C GLN A 479 17.82 38.17 8.52
N VAL A 480 17.42 37.16 9.27
CA VAL A 480 16.14 36.45 9.09
C VAL A 480 15.04 37.32 9.74
N PRO A 481 14.08 37.91 8.98
CA PRO A 481 13.03 38.71 9.55
C PRO A 481 12.03 37.89 10.37
N ALA A 482 11.31 38.53 11.28
CA ALA A 482 10.09 37.96 11.84
C ALA A 482 9.09 37.60 10.71
N GLY A 483 8.36 36.52 10.89
CA GLY A 483 7.41 36.03 9.89
C GLY A 483 7.97 34.97 8.92
N TRP A 484 9.28 34.79 8.83
CA TRP A 484 9.87 33.63 8.13
C TRP A 484 9.62 32.34 8.91
N TYR A 485 9.89 31.21 8.30
CA TYR A 485 9.64 29.89 8.91
C TYR A 485 10.93 29.09 9.06
N TYR A 486 10.91 28.17 10.03
CA TYR A 486 11.99 27.23 10.29
C TYR A 486 11.44 25.81 10.39
N ILE A 487 12.14 24.87 9.75
CA ILE A 487 11.90 23.44 9.80
C ILE A 487 13.15 22.83 10.43
N SER A 488 12.97 22.04 11.51
CA SER A 488 14.06 21.34 12.16
C SER A 488 14.29 19.96 11.56
#